data_0f30970af9b77c77ad6d371b77cd0a1c
#
_entry.id   0f30970af9b77c77ad6d371b77cd0a1c
#
_cell.length_a   1.000
_cell.length_b   1.000
_cell.length_c   1.000
_cell.angle_alpha   90.00
_cell.angle_beta   90.00
_cell.angle_gamma   90.00
#
_symmetry.space_group_name_H-M   'P 1'
#
loop_
_entity.id
_entity.type
_entity.pdbx_description
1 polymer ?
#
loop_
_entity_poly.entity_id
_entity_poly.type
_entity_poly.pdbx_seq_one_letter_code
_entity_poly.pdbx_strand_id
1 'polypeptide(L)'
;MKERVGRPYRITQAVLTFFVLAVGIAILMLFLKFRKSPERAEQSLPAPLVQVRPLKAADVQMVVEGYGTVSPKVRVEIIPEVAGKVVFVHSELKAGGIIPAHEQIVQIDPRDYELAVRQAEAAVAEAQVRLDTETAEAAVARREWQQLHPETEPSSPLVLREPQIRQARATLESAKAQLATAELHLERTTISLPFDVLIASETVDLGQYIGIGQALASAFGIDAFEIEVPLEDRDLAWFNVFQGSTALASNTGQTDRVRARVHADFAGQEHVWTGHVTRTTGQVDPLSRMVPVVIEVPRPLDISEGKPPLLPGAFVKVLIAGKTLENAVAVPRDAIRGQNNVWLVNNGRLHVTELDVVRTDREFAYVTSGLPEGATIVTSALDAVVDGMTVRLLDETVPEASGSTAIPTGGTAGEE
;
A
#
# COMPACT_ATOMS: atom_id res chain seq x y z
N MET A 1 -43.27 11.28 129.09
CA MET A 1 -43.53 12.66 128.65
C MET A 1 -42.96 12.84 127.28
N LYS A 2 -43.83 13.10 126.35
CA LYS A 2 -43.53 13.28 124.89
C LYS A 2 -43.17 14.70 124.64
N GLU A 3 -42.03 14.95 123.97
CA GLU A 3 -41.80 16.22 123.28
C GLU A 3 -41.65 16.00 121.82
N ARG A 4 -42.46 16.70 121.05
CA ARG A 4 -42.44 16.78 119.60
C ARG A 4 -41.44 17.88 119.27
N VAL A 5 -40.45 17.54 118.45
CA VAL A 5 -39.61 18.54 117.84
C VAL A 5 -40.00 18.63 116.31
N GLY A 6 -40.17 19.82 115.91
CA GLY A 6 -40.88 20.23 114.69
C GLY A 6 -40.11 20.06 113.35
N ARG A 7 -40.86 20.05 112.31
CA ARG A 7 -40.45 20.08 110.91
C ARG A 7 -40.35 21.50 110.36
N PRO A 8 -39.13 22.02 110.26
CA PRO A 8 -38.98 23.02 109.12
C PRO A 8 -37.83 22.69 108.16
N TYR A 9 -37.05 21.61 108.38
CA TYR A 9 -35.81 21.42 107.51
C TYR A 9 -36.06 20.81 106.10
N ARG A 10 -37.20 20.27 105.85
CA ARG A 10 -37.49 19.68 104.52
C ARG A 10 -37.86 20.67 103.40
N ILE A 11 -38.44 21.80 103.78
CA ILE A 11 -38.86 22.84 102.82
C ILE A 11 -37.63 23.64 102.35
N THR A 12 -36.67 23.95 103.28
CA THR A 12 -35.44 24.66 102.89
C THR A 12 -34.49 23.79 102.07
N GLN A 13 -34.46 22.48 102.25
CA GLN A 13 -33.69 21.58 101.39
C GLN A 13 -34.32 21.49 99.95
N ALA A 14 -35.66 21.42 99.85
CA ALA A 14 -36.36 21.37 98.58
C ALA A 14 -36.14 22.65 97.76
N VAL A 15 -36.18 23.84 98.43
CA VAL A 15 -35.90 25.11 97.79
C VAL A 15 -34.44 25.22 97.35
N LEU A 16 -33.51 24.74 98.18
CA LEU A 16 -32.07 24.76 97.85
C LEU A 16 -31.74 23.86 96.64
N THR A 17 -32.33 22.67 96.60
CA THR A 17 -32.14 21.74 95.47
C THR A 17 -32.77 22.33 94.17
N PHE A 18 -33.93 22.97 94.25
CA PHE A 18 -34.55 23.61 93.10
C PHE A 18 -33.71 24.80 92.55
N PHE A 19 -33.14 25.57 93.51
CA PHE A 19 -32.25 26.68 93.13
C PHE A 19 -30.96 26.20 92.50
N VAL A 20 -30.31 25.16 93.01
CA VAL A 20 -29.12 24.56 92.40
C VAL A 20 -29.46 24.02 90.96
N LEU A 21 -30.64 23.37 90.82
CA LEU A 21 -31.05 22.82 89.58
C LEU A 21 -31.35 23.98 88.52
N ALA A 22 -32.01 25.07 88.97
CA ALA A 22 -32.28 26.22 88.16
C ALA A 22 -30.99 26.94 87.71
N VAL A 23 -30.01 27.06 88.62
CA VAL A 23 -28.67 27.62 88.31
C VAL A 23 -27.93 26.72 87.31
N GLY A 24 -27.99 25.39 87.49
CA GLY A 24 -27.39 24.42 86.55
C GLY A 24 -28.02 24.54 85.13
N ILE A 25 -29.35 24.67 85.04
CA ILE A 25 -30.05 24.85 83.77
C ILE A 25 -29.68 26.23 83.16
N ALA A 26 -29.61 27.30 83.96
CA ALA A 26 -29.19 28.60 83.49
C ALA A 26 -27.75 28.61 82.91
N ILE A 27 -26.81 27.93 83.60
CA ILE A 27 -25.46 27.76 83.14
C ILE A 27 -25.39 26.91 81.85
N LEU A 28 -26.21 25.83 81.79
CA LEU A 28 -26.33 25.01 80.58
C LEU A 28 -26.85 25.80 79.40
N MET A 29 -27.91 26.60 79.63
CA MET A 29 -28.48 27.50 78.61
C MET A 29 -27.48 28.56 78.16
N LEU A 30 -26.68 29.07 79.11
CA LEU A 30 -25.61 30.01 78.78
C LEU A 30 -24.51 29.37 77.89
N PHE A 31 -24.12 28.17 78.26
CA PHE A 31 -23.15 27.38 77.47
C PHE A 31 -23.68 27.06 76.08
N LEU A 32 -24.93 26.71 75.93
CA LEU A 32 -25.57 26.44 74.63
C LEU A 32 -25.69 27.71 73.82
N LYS A 33 -25.94 28.87 74.44
CA LYS A 33 -26.06 30.17 73.74
C LYS A 33 -24.69 30.75 73.33
N PHE A 34 -23.60 30.42 74.01
CA PHE A 34 -22.23 30.80 73.66
C PHE A 34 -21.47 29.76 72.88
N ARG A 35 -22.12 28.65 72.48
CA ARG A 35 -21.53 27.67 71.57
C ARG A 35 -21.38 28.30 70.20
N LYS A 36 -20.24 28.93 69.91
CA LYS A 36 -19.92 29.32 68.52
C LYS A 36 -19.90 28.04 67.69
N SER A 37 -20.81 27.90 66.72
CA SER A 37 -20.72 26.90 65.69
C SER A 37 -19.30 26.98 65.10
N PRO A 38 -18.53 25.88 65.00
CA PRO A 38 -17.29 25.92 64.27
C PRO A 38 -17.63 26.39 62.88
N GLU A 39 -17.10 27.55 62.47
CA GLU A 39 -17.06 27.97 61.10
C GLU A 39 -16.43 26.79 60.32
N ARG A 40 -17.24 26.15 59.48
CA ARG A 40 -16.73 25.13 58.57
C ARG A 40 -15.77 25.87 57.63
N ALA A 41 -14.49 25.89 58.00
CA ALA A 41 -13.46 26.31 57.07
C ALA A 41 -13.65 25.37 55.85
N GLU A 42 -14.13 25.93 54.75
CA GLU A 42 -14.00 25.24 53.49
C GLU A 42 -12.49 25.03 53.32
N GLN A 43 -12.05 23.82 53.63
CA GLN A 43 -10.70 23.40 53.24
C GLN A 43 -10.70 23.44 51.74
N SER A 44 -10.34 24.57 51.14
CA SER A 44 -9.98 24.64 49.76
C SER A 44 -8.77 23.74 49.61
N LEU A 45 -9.01 22.49 49.16
CA LEU A 45 -7.92 21.61 48.74
C LEU A 45 -7.03 22.43 47.80
N PRO A 46 -5.72 22.42 47.98
CA PRO A 46 -4.83 23.15 47.12
C PRO A 46 -5.10 22.70 45.67
N ALA A 47 -5.30 23.65 44.76
CA ALA A 47 -5.57 23.39 43.37
C ALA A 47 -4.52 22.39 42.81
N PRO A 48 -4.92 21.28 42.20
CA PRO A 48 -3.99 20.28 41.70
C PRO A 48 -3.05 20.88 40.66
N LEU A 49 -1.81 20.42 40.66
CA LEU A 49 -0.79 20.83 39.72
C LEU A 49 -0.95 19.99 38.46
N VAL A 50 -1.08 20.62 37.30
CA VAL A 50 -1.29 19.96 36.02
C VAL A 50 -0.22 20.34 35.00
N GLN A 51 0.26 19.34 34.26
CA GLN A 51 1.06 19.55 33.06
C GLN A 51 0.13 19.88 31.91
N VAL A 52 0.50 20.90 31.14
CA VAL A 52 -0.31 21.39 30.03
C VAL A 52 0.52 21.49 28.77
N ARG A 53 -0.13 21.25 27.62
CA ARG A 53 0.46 21.40 26.30
C ARG A 53 -0.41 22.31 25.45
N PRO A 54 0.15 23.38 24.86
CA PRO A 54 -0.59 24.19 23.91
C PRO A 54 -0.77 23.43 22.60
N LEU A 55 -1.98 23.44 22.07
CA LEU A 55 -2.32 22.85 20.78
C LEU A 55 -2.24 23.92 19.68
N LYS A 56 -1.72 23.53 18.53
CA LYS A 56 -1.70 24.37 17.33
C LYS A 56 -2.40 23.64 16.21
N ALA A 57 -3.24 24.34 15.48
CA ALA A 57 -3.80 23.86 14.24
C ALA A 57 -2.72 23.91 13.15
N ALA A 58 -2.62 22.88 12.36
CA ALA A 58 -1.71 22.77 11.23
C ALA A 58 -2.32 21.88 10.16
N ASP A 59 -1.87 22.06 8.93
CA ASP A 59 -2.21 21.12 7.87
C ASP A 59 -1.38 19.84 8.07
N VAL A 60 -2.05 18.72 8.26
CA VAL A 60 -1.41 17.44 8.56
C VAL A 60 -1.68 16.46 7.43
N GLN A 61 -0.63 16.04 6.75
CA GLN A 61 -0.75 14.94 5.77
C GLN A 61 -0.96 13.62 6.50
N MET A 62 -2.11 12.99 6.25
CA MET A 62 -2.39 11.69 6.81
C MET A 62 -1.48 10.63 6.18
N VAL A 63 -1.06 9.67 6.98
CA VAL A 63 -0.27 8.52 6.52
C VAL A 63 -1.03 7.25 6.88
N VAL A 64 -1.21 6.38 5.90
CA VAL A 64 -1.76 5.05 6.12
C VAL A 64 -0.61 4.06 6.20
N GLU A 65 -0.50 3.38 7.33
CA GLU A 65 0.52 2.36 7.58
C GLU A 65 -0.05 0.98 7.30
N GLY A 66 0.71 0.17 6.59
CA GLY A 66 0.39 -1.22 6.34
C GLY A 66 1.65 -2.07 6.18
N TYR A 67 1.48 -3.37 6.10
CA TYR A 67 2.57 -4.34 5.97
C TYR A 67 2.25 -5.28 4.82
N GLY A 68 3.30 -5.73 4.12
CA GLY A 68 3.15 -6.66 3.01
C GLY A 68 4.43 -7.40 2.70
N THR A 69 4.32 -8.36 1.79
CA THR A 69 5.48 -9.11 1.28
C THR A 69 5.76 -8.68 -0.16
N VAL A 70 7.02 -8.45 -0.45
CA VAL A 70 7.47 -8.11 -1.80
C VAL A 70 7.32 -9.32 -2.71
N SER A 71 6.68 -9.14 -3.84
CA SER A 71 6.53 -10.14 -4.89
C SER A 71 6.93 -9.56 -6.25
N PRO A 72 7.47 -10.38 -7.16
CA PRO A 72 7.76 -9.89 -8.51
C PRO A 72 6.45 -9.62 -9.25
N LYS A 73 6.39 -8.50 -9.98
CA LYS A 73 5.24 -8.15 -10.83
C LYS A 73 5.04 -9.17 -11.97
N VAL A 74 6.13 -9.68 -12.51
CA VAL A 74 6.16 -10.68 -13.57
C VAL A 74 6.96 -11.89 -13.09
N ARG A 75 6.33 -13.05 -13.14
CA ARG A 75 6.97 -14.34 -12.93
C ARG A 75 6.74 -15.20 -14.15
N VAL A 76 7.79 -15.75 -14.71
CA VAL A 76 7.73 -16.61 -15.88
C VAL A 76 8.49 -17.91 -15.64
N GLU A 77 7.99 -18.99 -16.24
CA GLU A 77 8.72 -20.23 -16.41
C GLU A 77 9.23 -20.25 -17.85
N ILE A 78 10.52 -20.48 -18.00
CA ILE A 78 11.16 -20.59 -19.31
C ILE A 78 10.96 -22.01 -19.78
N ILE A 79 10.13 -22.18 -20.82
CA ILE A 79 9.68 -23.48 -21.33
C ILE A 79 10.00 -23.52 -22.83
N PRO A 80 10.66 -24.58 -23.36
CA PRO A 80 10.93 -24.72 -24.76
C PRO A 80 9.67 -25.09 -25.53
N GLU A 81 9.50 -24.49 -26.70
CA GLU A 81 8.42 -24.79 -27.63
C GLU A 81 8.81 -25.84 -28.69
N VAL A 82 10.11 -26.15 -28.76
CA VAL A 82 10.67 -27.19 -29.63
C VAL A 82 11.60 -28.08 -28.85
N ALA A 83 11.78 -29.31 -29.29
CA ALA A 83 12.63 -30.30 -28.62
C ALA A 83 14.02 -30.39 -29.26
N GLY A 84 15.04 -30.71 -28.48
CA GLY A 84 16.37 -30.93 -29.03
C GLY A 84 17.46 -30.91 -27.98
N LYS A 85 18.71 -31.03 -28.44
CA LYS A 85 19.86 -30.96 -27.56
C LYS A 85 20.25 -29.50 -27.29
N VAL A 86 20.51 -29.15 -26.05
CA VAL A 86 21.03 -27.84 -25.65
C VAL A 86 22.50 -27.72 -26.06
N VAL A 87 22.78 -26.68 -26.86
CA VAL A 87 24.13 -26.39 -27.37
C VAL A 87 24.72 -25.12 -26.77
N PHE A 88 23.89 -24.28 -26.13
CA PHE A 88 24.32 -23.10 -25.42
C PHE A 88 23.40 -22.86 -24.22
N VAL A 89 24.03 -22.42 -23.12
CA VAL A 89 23.39 -21.96 -21.89
C VAL A 89 24.06 -20.68 -21.47
N HIS A 90 23.29 -19.63 -21.19
CA HIS A 90 23.85 -18.35 -20.75
C HIS A 90 24.61 -18.50 -19.43
N SER A 91 25.72 -17.83 -19.26
CA SER A 91 26.60 -17.94 -18.05
C SER A 91 25.86 -17.48 -16.76
N GLU A 92 24.94 -16.55 -16.89
CA GLU A 92 24.10 -16.06 -15.78
C GLU A 92 22.78 -16.83 -15.63
N LEU A 93 22.57 -17.93 -16.36
CA LEU A 93 21.45 -18.83 -16.12
C LEU A 93 21.72 -19.69 -14.89
N LYS A 94 21.71 -19.04 -13.74
CA LYS A 94 21.90 -19.62 -12.41
C LYS A 94 21.10 -18.82 -11.38
N ALA A 95 20.72 -19.44 -10.27
CA ALA A 95 19.96 -18.75 -9.23
C ALA A 95 20.67 -17.45 -8.79
N GLY A 96 19.96 -16.32 -8.87
CA GLY A 96 20.47 -14.98 -8.58
C GLY A 96 21.17 -14.27 -9.75
N GLY A 97 21.36 -14.93 -10.91
CA GLY A 97 21.91 -14.29 -12.10
C GLY A 97 20.88 -13.37 -12.78
N ILE A 98 21.36 -12.31 -13.40
CA ILE A 98 20.55 -11.34 -14.14
C ILE A 98 20.88 -11.45 -15.62
N ILE A 99 19.85 -11.60 -16.45
CA ILE A 99 19.96 -11.68 -17.91
C ILE A 99 19.16 -10.52 -18.51
N PRO A 100 19.81 -9.67 -19.34
CA PRO A 100 19.15 -8.56 -20.03
C PRO A 100 18.09 -9.02 -21.03
N ALA A 101 17.16 -8.10 -21.34
CA ALA A 101 16.14 -8.30 -22.37
C ALA A 101 16.77 -8.68 -23.72
N HIS A 102 16.10 -9.59 -24.45
CA HIS A 102 16.49 -10.06 -25.77
C HIS A 102 17.84 -10.80 -25.83
N GLU A 103 18.54 -10.99 -24.71
CA GLU A 103 19.71 -11.84 -24.69
C GLU A 103 19.32 -13.32 -24.79
N GLN A 104 20.18 -14.09 -25.45
CA GLN A 104 19.97 -15.52 -25.61
C GLN A 104 20.21 -16.26 -24.30
N ILE A 105 19.16 -16.88 -23.77
CA ILE A 105 19.20 -17.63 -22.51
C ILE A 105 19.65 -19.07 -22.76
N VAL A 106 19.00 -19.75 -23.69
CA VAL A 106 19.30 -21.15 -24.08
C VAL A 106 19.22 -21.27 -25.60
N GLN A 107 20.12 -22.06 -26.20
CA GLN A 107 20.06 -22.47 -27.59
C GLN A 107 19.86 -23.97 -27.69
N ILE A 108 18.84 -24.36 -28.40
CA ILE A 108 18.65 -25.74 -28.85
C ILE A 108 19.39 -25.92 -30.18
N ASP A 109 19.93 -27.10 -30.46
CA ASP A 109 20.64 -27.39 -31.70
C ASP A 109 19.78 -27.04 -32.94
N PRO A 110 20.14 -26.03 -33.73
CA PRO A 110 19.28 -25.54 -34.81
C PRO A 110 19.41 -26.37 -36.09
N ARG A 111 20.39 -27.24 -36.21
CA ARG A 111 20.78 -27.89 -37.48
C ARG A 111 19.64 -28.63 -38.14
N ASP A 112 18.83 -29.38 -37.38
CA ASP A 112 17.71 -30.15 -37.93
C ASP A 112 16.59 -29.19 -38.42
N TYR A 113 16.39 -28.10 -37.72
CA TYR A 113 15.41 -27.04 -38.04
C TYR A 113 15.85 -26.23 -39.28
N GLU A 114 17.15 -25.93 -39.40
CA GLU A 114 17.71 -25.28 -40.61
C GLU A 114 17.55 -26.15 -41.84
N LEU A 115 17.70 -27.48 -41.69
CA LEU A 115 17.46 -28.44 -42.79
C LEU A 115 16.00 -28.44 -43.18
N ALA A 116 15.09 -28.38 -42.21
CA ALA A 116 13.63 -28.32 -42.49
C ALA A 116 13.24 -27.02 -43.23
N VAL A 117 13.84 -25.89 -42.87
CA VAL A 117 13.64 -24.63 -43.59
C VAL A 117 14.10 -24.80 -45.05
N ARG A 118 15.33 -25.26 -45.29
CA ARG A 118 15.83 -25.47 -46.67
C ARG A 118 14.98 -26.42 -47.49
N GLN A 119 14.43 -27.43 -46.89
CA GLN A 119 13.50 -28.38 -47.56
C GLN A 119 12.17 -27.68 -47.91
N ALA A 120 11.63 -26.87 -47.04
CA ALA A 120 10.42 -26.07 -47.31
C ALA A 120 10.63 -25.00 -48.37
N GLU A 121 11.80 -24.31 -48.34
CA GLU A 121 12.19 -23.37 -49.42
C GLU A 121 12.21 -24.03 -50.80
N ALA A 122 12.78 -25.24 -50.91
CA ALA A 122 12.79 -26.01 -52.15
C ALA A 122 11.38 -26.35 -52.62
N ALA A 123 10.46 -26.71 -51.71
CA ALA A 123 9.05 -26.97 -52.02
C ALA A 123 8.31 -25.72 -52.51
N VAL A 124 8.61 -24.53 -51.96
CA VAL A 124 8.07 -23.25 -52.47
C VAL A 124 8.57 -22.97 -53.88
N ALA A 125 9.86 -23.18 -54.15
CA ALA A 125 10.44 -22.98 -55.47
C ALA A 125 9.81 -23.91 -56.52
N GLU A 126 9.60 -25.20 -56.18
CA GLU A 126 8.92 -26.18 -57.06
C GLU A 126 7.45 -25.74 -57.36
N ALA A 127 6.70 -25.34 -56.32
CA ALA A 127 5.33 -24.91 -56.46
C ALA A 127 5.22 -23.60 -57.26
N GLN A 128 6.19 -22.68 -57.14
CA GLN A 128 6.26 -21.47 -57.94
C GLN A 128 6.46 -21.80 -59.45
N VAL A 129 7.43 -22.64 -59.74
CA VAL A 129 7.68 -23.09 -61.14
C VAL A 129 6.42 -23.72 -61.77
N ARG A 130 5.68 -24.50 -60.98
CA ARG A 130 4.42 -25.13 -61.41
C ARG A 130 3.36 -24.04 -61.72
N LEU A 131 3.19 -23.05 -60.87
CA LEU A 131 2.28 -21.93 -61.12
C LEU A 131 2.65 -21.15 -62.39
N ASP A 132 3.94 -20.87 -62.57
CA ASP A 132 4.47 -20.14 -63.72
C ASP A 132 4.22 -20.95 -65.01
N THR A 133 4.40 -22.28 -65.01
CA THR A 133 4.10 -23.18 -66.13
C THR A 133 2.63 -23.12 -66.46
N GLU A 134 1.73 -23.35 -65.47
CA GLU A 134 0.28 -23.30 -65.71
C GLU A 134 -0.20 -21.96 -66.24
N THR A 135 0.42 -20.87 -65.75
CA THR A 135 0.13 -19.49 -66.22
C THR A 135 0.57 -19.26 -67.65
N ALA A 136 1.76 -19.75 -68.01
CA ALA A 136 2.26 -19.69 -69.38
C ALA A 136 1.40 -20.50 -70.38
N GLU A 137 1.03 -21.73 -69.99
CA GLU A 137 0.15 -22.60 -70.80
C GLU A 137 -1.24 -21.99 -70.97
N ALA A 138 -1.80 -21.37 -69.91
CA ALA A 138 -3.07 -20.65 -69.99
C ALA A 138 -3.01 -19.44 -70.95
N ALA A 139 -1.86 -18.74 -70.98
CA ALA A 139 -1.64 -17.66 -71.91
C ALA A 139 -1.56 -18.13 -73.36
N VAL A 140 -1.00 -19.29 -73.62
CA VAL A 140 -1.02 -19.95 -74.95
C VAL A 140 -2.45 -20.35 -75.33
N ALA A 141 -3.17 -21.06 -74.46
CA ALA A 141 -4.54 -21.49 -74.69
C ALA A 141 -5.50 -20.29 -75.00
N ARG A 142 -5.29 -19.16 -74.30
CA ARG A 142 -6.06 -17.93 -74.52
C ARG A 142 -5.81 -17.35 -75.96
N ARG A 143 -4.53 -17.31 -76.40
CA ARG A 143 -4.16 -16.83 -77.68
C ARG A 143 -4.72 -17.75 -78.83
N GLU A 144 -4.63 -19.06 -78.68
CA GLU A 144 -5.20 -20.03 -79.58
C GLU A 144 -6.72 -19.90 -79.71
N TRP A 145 -7.43 -19.74 -78.60
CA TRP A 145 -8.88 -19.54 -78.58
C TRP A 145 -9.26 -18.26 -79.32
N GLN A 146 -8.56 -17.15 -79.06
CA GLN A 146 -8.81 -15.84 -79.74
C GLN A 146 -8.57 -15.92 -81.22
N GLN A 147 -7.61 -16.72 -81.67
CA GLN A 147 -7.37 -16.90 -83.13
C GLN A 147 -8.48 -17.72 -83.82
N LEU A 148 -9.02 -18.73 -83.12
CA LEU A 148 -10.07 -19.57 -83.70
C LEU A 148 -11.48 -18.99 -83.53
N HIS A 149 -11.70 -18.18 -82.52
CA HIS A 149 -13.00 -17.62 -82.11
C HIS A 149 -12.89 -16.13 -81.76
N PRO A 150 -12.69 -15.24 -82.73
CA PRO A 150 -12.35 -13.81 -82.49
C PRO A 150 -13.41 -13.03 -81.70
N GLU A 151 -14.68 -13.42 -81.81
CA GLU A 151 -15.80 -12.67 -81.21
C GLU A 151 -16.52 -13.42 -80.04
N THR A 152 -15.99 -14.57 -79.62
CA THR A 152 -16.68 -15.43 -78.63
C THR A 152 -15.81 -15.68 -77.44
N GLU A 153 -16.33 -15.40 -76.24
CA GLU A 153 -15.65 -15.80 -75.01
C GLU A 153 -15.75 -17.32 -74.77
N PRO A 154 -14.76 -17.93 -74.13
CA PRO A 154 -14.79 -19.37 -73.81
C PRO A 154 -16.00 -19.73 -72.96
N SER A 155 -16.78 -20.74 -73.36
CA SER A 155 -17.95 -21.21 -72.63
C SER A 155 -17.64 -21.95 -71.34
N SER A 156 -16.39 -22.28 -71.11
CA SER A 156 -15.93 -22.99 -69.90
C SER A 156 -14.59 -22.44 -69.41
N PRO A 157 -14.42 -22.19 -68.08
CA PRO A 157 -13.15 -21.81 -67.48
C PRO A 157 -12.03 -22.83 -67.70
N LEU A 158 -12.38 -24.12 -68.04
CA LEU A 158 -11.41 -25.19 -68.32
C LEU A 158 -10.61 -24.89 -69.61
N VAL A 159 -11.19 -24.19 -70.61
CA VAL A 159 -10.50 -23.82 -71.82
C VAL A 159 -9.32 -22.90 -71.57
N LEU A 160 -9.45 -22.01 -70.59
CA LEU A 160 -8.40 -21.05 -70.17
C LEU A 160 -7.54 -21.58 -69.02
N ARG A 161 -7.66 -22.90 -68.67
CA ARG A 161 -6.90 -23.53 -67.56
C ARG A 161 -7.06 -22.82 -66.22
N GLU A 162 -8.12 -22.06 -65.97
CA GLU A 162 -8.35 -21.32 -64.75
C GLU A 162 -8.38 -22.24 -63.47
N PRO A 163 -9.01 -23.42 -63.50
CA PRO A 163 -8.97 -24.34 -62.37
C PRO A 163 -7.54 -24.80 -62.05
N GLN A 164 -6.71 -25.06 -63.08
CA GLN A 164 -5.31 -25.51 -62.92
C GLN A 164 -4.45 -24.39 -62.30
N ILE A 165 -4.61 -23.16 -62.75
CA ILE A 165 -3.94 -22.00 -62.13
C ILE A 165 -4.38 -21.85 -60.69
N ARG A 166 -5.67 -21.97 -60.39
CA ARG A 166 -6.15 -21.87 -58.99
C ARG A 166 -5.59 -23.01 -58.13
N GLN A 167 -5.47 -24.20 -58.64
CA GLN A 167 -4.86 -25.33 -57.94
C GLN A 167 -3.37 -25.11 -57.74
N ALA A 168 -2.60 -24.70 -58.74
CA ALA A 168 -1.17 -24.39 -58.62
C ALA A 168 -0.92 -23.26 -57.62
N ARG A 169 -1.77 -22.20 -57.63
CA ARG A 169 -1.70 -21.13 -56.62
C ARG A 169 -1.98 -21.65 -55.22
N ALA A 170 -2.98 -22.45 -55.02
CA ALA A 170 -3.27 -23.06 -53.72
C ALA A 170 -2.11 -23.95 -53.18
N THR A 171 -1.45 -24.70 -54.13
CA THR A 171 -0.27 -25.48 -53.80
C THR A 171 0.89 -24.59 -53.36
N LEU A 172 1.14 -23.50 -54.05
CA LEU A 172 2.15 -22.50 -53.68
C LEU A 172 1.88 -21.92 -52.30
N GLU A 173 0.67 -21.47 -52.02
CA GLU A 173 0.30 -20.93 -50.71
C GLU A 173 0.44 -21.97 -49.58
N SER A 174 0.13 -23.25 -49.86
CA SER A 174 0.39 -24.37 -48.93
C SER A 174 1.89 -24.55 -48.65
N ALA A 175 2.73 -24.49 -49.70
CA ALA A 175 4.19 -24.61 -49.55
C ALA A 175 4.78 -23.41 -48.74
N LYS A 176 4.30 -22.19 -49.01
CA LYS A 176 4.69 -21.01 -48.20
C LYS A 176 4.28 -21.12 -46.73
N ALA A 177 3.10 -21.65 -46.43
CA ALA A 177 2.67 -21.90 -45.07
C ALA A 177 3.55 -22.94 -44.35
N GLN A 178 4.02 -23.96 -45.05
CA GLN A 178 4.97 -24.95 -44.52
C GLN A 178 6.34 -24.31 -44.24
N LEU A 179 6.83 -23.44 -45.15
CA LEU A 179 8.05 -22.69 -44.95
C LEU A 179 7.96 -21.82 -43.69
N ALA A 180 6.91 -21.02 -43.56
CA ALA A 180 6.69 -20.18 -42.39
C ALA A 180 6.64 -20.99 -41.07
N THR A 181 6.07 -22.20 -41.12
CA THR A 181 6.08 -23.11 -39.95
C THR A 181 7.49 -23.59 -39.62
N ALA A 182 8.31 -23.95 -40.63
CA ALA A 182 9.69 -24.37 -40.42
C ALA A 182 10.57 -23.23 -39.87
N GLU A 183 10.41 -22.03 -40.41
CA GLU A 183 11.08 -20.80 -39.92
C GLU A 183 10.71 -20.51 -38.48
N LEU A 184 9.45 -20.59 -38.10
CA LEU A 184 8.99 -20.41 -36.72
C LEU A 184 9.62 -21.44 -35.77
N HIS A 185 9.72 -22.69 -36.18
CA HIS A 185 10.40 -23.73 -35.39
C HIS A 185 11.89 -23.47 -35.22
N LEU A 186 12.55 -22.94 -36.25
CA LEU A 186 13.94 -22.51 -36.17
C LEU A 186 14.12 -21.34 -35.21
N GLU A 187 13.26 -20.32 -35.29
CA GLU A 187 13.27 -19.19 -34.37
C GLU A 187 13.14 -19.66 -32.91
N ARG A 188 12.26 -20.63 -32.65
CA ARG A 188 12.00 -21.20 -31.32
C ARG A 188 13.16 -22.02 -30.76
N THR A 189 14.20 -22.32 -31.55
CA THR A 189 15.41 -22.92 -31.03
C THR A 189 16.24 -21.97 -30.19
N THR A 190 16.07 -20.66 -30.37
CA THR A 190 16.71 -19.60 -29.57
C THR A 190 15.72 -19.08 -28.54
N ILE A 191 15.99 -19.33 -27.28
CA ILE A 191 15.10 -18.92 -26.19
C ILE A 191 15.66 -17.61 -25.60
N SER A 192 14.83 -16.55 -25.62
CA SER A 192 15.11 -15.23 -25.03
C SER A 192 13.82 -14.67 -24.43
N LEU A 193 13.94 -13.62 -23.58
CA LEU A 193 12.81 -12.92 -23.00
C LEU A 193 12.83 -11.44 -23.40
N PRO A 194 11.67 -10.78 -23.57
CA PRO A 194 11.59 -9.38 -24.01
C PRO A 194 11.80 -8.36 -22.89
N PHE A 195 12.18 -8.77 -21.69
CA PHE A 195 12.43 -7.94 -20.52
C PHE A 195 13.58 -8.51 -19.69
N ASP A 196 14.21 -7.66 -18.89
CA ASP A 196 15.28 -8.05 -17.97
C ASP A 196 14.77 -8.98 -16.88
N VAL A 197 15.55 -10.03 -16.60
CA VAL A 197 15.11 -11.06 -15.63
C VAL A 197 16.19 -11.40 -14.61
N LEU A 198 15.73 -11.70 -13.40
CA LEU A 198 16.47 -12.35 -12.34
C LEU A 198 16.07 -13.83 -12.33
N ILE A 199 17.05 -14.71 -12.45
CA ILE A 199 16.82 -16.16 -12.41
C ILE A 199 16.58 -16.61 -10.97
N ALA A 200 15.45 -17.28 -10.75
CA ALA A 200 15.09 -17.83 -9.45
C ALA A 200 15.64 -19.26 -9.28
N SER A 201 15.55 -20.07 -10.34
CA SER A 201 16.06 -21.45 -10.37
C SER A 201 16.29 -21.88 -11.79
N GLU A 202 17.21 -22.81 -12.00
CA GLU A 202 17.49 -23.46 -13.28
C GLU A 202 17.47 -24.99 -13.13
N THR A 203 17.15 -25.68 -14.23
CA THR A 203 17.07 -27.15 -14.27
C THR A 203 17.69 -27.72 -15.56
N VAL A 204 18.31 -26.88 -16.38
CA VAL A 204 18.88 -27.25 -17.68
C VAL A 204 20.40 -27.14 -17.69
N ASP A 205 21.05 -28.17 -18.26
CA ASP A 205 22.48 -28.24 -18.45
C ASP A 205 22.88 -28.25 -19.92
N LEU A 206 24.09 -27.76 -20.20
CA LEU A 206 24.69 -27.83 -21.54
C LEU A 206 24.81 -29.29 -21.98
N GLY A 207 24.36 -29.60 -23.19
CA GLY A 207 24.41 -30.94 -23.76
C GLY A 207 23.20 -31.85 -23.38
N GLN A 208 22.35 -31.40 -22.50
CA GLN A 208 21.11 -32.09 -22.14
C GLN A 208 20.13 -32.10 -23.33
N TYR A 209 19.36 -33.16 -23.49
CA TYR A 209 18.22 -33.21 -24.40
C TYR A 209 16.95 -32.80 -23.68
N ILE A 210 16.23 -31.80 -24.22
CA ILE A 210 15.03 -31.21 -23.63
C ILE A 210 13.82 -31.45 -24.52
N GLY A 211 12.67 -31.70 -23.89
CA GLY A 211 11.38 -31.90 -24.56
C GLY A 211 10.49 -30.64 -24.49
N ILE A 212 9.51 -30.58 -25.37
CA ILE A 212 8.48 -29.54 -25.37
C ILE A 212 7.74 -29.55 -24.03
N GLY A 213 7.53 -28.37 -23.41
CA GLY A 213 6.77 -28.23 -22.16
C GLY A 213 7.57 -28.51 -20.89
N GLN A 214 8.85 -28.87 -20.98
CA GLN A 214 9.73 -29.03 -19.82
C GLN A 214 10.23 -27.67 -19.33
N ALA A 215 9.95 -27.30 -18.08
CA ALA A 215 10.49 -26.07 -17.51
C ALA A 215 12.02 -26.13 -17.42
N LEU A 216 12.71 -25.15 -17.98
CA LEU A 216 14.17 -25.02 -17.98
C LEU A 216 14.68 -24.15 -16.85
N ALA A 217 13.94 -23.10 -16.53
CA ALA A 217 14.24 -22.16 -15.45
C ALA A 217 12.99 -21.41 -15.01
N SER A 218 12.99 -20.89 -13.80
CA SER A 218 12.03 -19.91 -13.31
C SER A 218 12.71 -18.56 -13.18
N ALA A 219 12.06 -17.50 -13.66
CA ALA A 219 12.63 -16.15 -13.67
C ALA A 219 11.62 -15.10 -13.24
N PHE A 220 12.12 -13.99 -12.70
CA PHE A 220 11.36 -12.83 -12.29
C PHE A 220 11.74 -11.62 -13.13
N GLY A 221 10.76 -10.89 -13.66
CA GLY A 221 11.00 -9.58 -14.26
C GLY A 221 11.46 -8.60 -13.18
N ILE A 222 12.48 -7.79 -13.48
CA ILE A 222 13.11 -6.86 -12.53
C ILE A 222 12.73 -5.40 -12.71
N ASP A 223 11.90 -5.08 -13.68
CA ASP A 223 11.43 -3.71 -13.94
C ASP A 223 10.67 -3.11 -12.75
N ALA A 224 9.85 -3.93 -12.11
CA ALA A 224 9.09 -3.53 -10.93
C ALA A 224 8.72 -4.74 -10.06
N PHE A 225 8.67 -4.50 -8.74
CA PHE A 225 8.06 -5.43 -7.78
C PHE A 225 6.77 -4.85 -7.22
N GLU A 226 5.89 -5.72 -6.81
CA GLU A 226 4.60 -5.39 -6.21
C GLU A 226 4.58 -5.82 -4.73
N ILE A 227 3.87 -5.04 -3.93
CA ILE A 227 3.65 -5.33 -2.52
C ILE A 227 2.15 -5.28 -2.29
N GLU A 228 1.57 -6.40 -1.89
CA GLU A 228 0.17 -6.45 -1.49
C GLU A 228 0.07 -6.09 -0.01
N VAL A 229 -0.61 -4.98 0.27
CA VAL A 229 -0.83 -4.46 1.63
C VAL A 229 -2.32 -4.56 1.95
N PRO A 230 -2.73 -5.46 2.84
CA PRO A 230 -4.10 -5.54 3.30
C PRO A 230 -4.41 -4.35 4.20
N LEU A 231 -5.41 -3.56 3.83
CA LEU A 231 -5.86 -2.38 4.57
C LEU A 231 -7.33 -2.52 4.97
N GLU A 232 -7.70 -1.92 6.09
CA GLU A 232 -9.09 -1.84 6.51
C GLU A 232 -9.86 -0.88 5.60
N ASP A 233 -11.16 -1.11 5.43
CA ASP A 233 -12.03 -0.27 4.59
C ASP A 233 -11.98 1.22 5.00
N ARG A 234 -11.92 1.50 6.30
CA ARG A 234 -11.80 2.86 6.84
C ARG A 234 -10.51 3.58 6.42
N ASP A 235 -9.43 2.83 6.17
CA ASP A 235 -8.14 3.41 5.77
C ASP A 235 -8.13 3.82 4.30
N LEU A 236 -8.95 3.15 3.46
CA LEU A 236 -9.11 3.50 2.05
C LEU A 236 -9.75 4.88 1.84
N ALA A 237 -10.50 5.39 2.81
CA ALA A 237 -11.08 6.73 2.74
C ALA A 237 -10.02 7.85 2.71
N TRP A 238 -8.80 7.56 3.16
CA TRP A 238 -7.73 8.53 3.32
C TRP A 238 -6.90 8.78 2.07
N PHE A 239 -6.96 7.93 1.07
CA PHE A 239 -6.26 8.13 -0.20
C PHE A 239 -7.13 7.65 -1.36
N ASN A 240 -6.84 8.14 -2.58
CA ASN A 240 -7.64 7.79 -3.73
C ASN A 240 -7.04 6.59 -4.46
N VAL A 241 -7.54 5.40 -4.17
CA VAL A 241 -7.06 4.14 -4.77
C VAL A 241 -7.41 4.04 -6.25
N PHE A 242 -8.51 4.68 -6.69
CA PHE A 242 -9.06 4.49 -8.03
C PHE A 242 -8.49 5.46 -9.07
N GLN A 243 -7.70 6.45 -8.69
CA GLN A 243 -7.08 7.38 -9.65
C GLN A 243 -6.06 6.73 -10.58
N GLY A 244 -5.47 5.60 -10.19
CA GLY A 244 -4.51 4.86 -11.03
C GLY A 244 -5.09 3.75 -11.91
N SER A 245 -6.32 3.31 -11.68
CA SER A 245 -6.89 2.11 -12.32
C SER A 245 -7.91 2.41 -13.42
N THR A 246 -8.28 3.66 -13.65
CA THR A 246 -9.30 3.98 -14.64
C THR A 246 -8.64 4.35 -15.96
N ALA A 247 -8.44 3.37 -16.83
CA ALA A 247 -8.21 3.57 -18.26
C ALA A 247 -9.37 4.31 -18.96
N LEU A 248 -10.37 4.75 -18.21
CA LEU A 248 -11.58 5.45 -18.67
C LEU A 248 -11.64 6.92 -18.24
N ALA A 249 -10.74 7.40 -17.41
CA ALA A 249 -10.71 8.77 -16.95
C ALA A 249 -9.60 9.56 -17.65
N SER A 250 -10.01 10.26 -18.69
CA SER A 250 -9.48 11.56 -19.14
C SER A 250 -8.01 11.65 -19.56
N ASN A 251 -7.81 11.97 -20.80
CA ASN A 251 -6.75 12.67 -21.52
C ASN A 251 -5.96 13.79 -20.79
N THR A 252 -5.76 13.70 -19.49
CA THR A 252 -4.87 14.61 -18.74
C THR A 252 -3.66 13.80 -18.28
N GLY A 253 -2.58 13.92 -19.02
CA GLY A 253 -1.34 13.14 -18.92
C GLY A 253 -0.50 13.33 -17.66
N GLN A 254 -1.12 13.45 -16.50
CA GLN A 254 -0.43 13.47 -15.22
C GLN A 254 -1.34 12.81 -14.18
N THR A 255 -1.29 11.50 -14.14
CA THR A 255 -1.85 10.70 -13.02
C THR A 255 -0.99 10.98 -11.81
N ASP A 256 -1.49 11.79 -10.90
CA ASP A 256 -0.87 12.01 -9.59
C ASP A 256 -1.05 10.71 -8.78
N ARG A 257 -0.15 9.74 -9.02
CA ARG A 257 -0.17 8.44 -8.34
C ARG A 257 0.13 8.66 -6.87
N VAL A 258 -0.68 8.08 -6.01
CA VAL A 258 -0.46 8.12 -4.56
C VAL A 258 0.90 7.51 -4.24
N ARG A 259 1.77 8.31 -3.62
CA ARG A 259 3.13 7.88 -3.25
C ARG A 259 3.08 6.97 -2.03
N ALA A 260 3.95 5.98 -2.03
CA ALA A 260 4.17 5.11 -0.89
C ALA A 260 5.67 5.00 -0.59
N ARG A 261 6.04 5.02 0.67
CA ARG A 261 7.40 4.73 1.13
C ARG A 261 7.42 3.31 1.67
N VAL A 262 8.32 2.52 1.15
CA VAL A 262 8.51 1.12 1.52
C VAL A 262 9.74 1.02 2.40
N HIS A 263 9.56 0.60 3.63
CA HIS A 263 10.60 0.46 4.64
C HIS A 263 10.91 -1.02 4.85
N ALA A 264 12.16 -1.39 4.76
CA ALA A 264 12.62 -2.74 5.09
C ALA A 264 13.96 -2.69 5.82
N ASP A 265 14.13 -3.63 6.73
CA ASP A 265 15.40 -3.84 7.41
C ASP A 265 16.28 -4.77 6.60
N PHE A 266 17.49 -4.33 6.27
CA PHE A 266 18.51 -5.13 5.63
C PHE A 266 19.83 -5.01 6.38
N ALA A 267 20.40 -6.14 6.79
CA ALA A 267 21.65 -6.20 7.55
C ALA A 267 21.65 -5.31 8.82
N GLY A 268 20.50 -5.13 9.48
CA GLY A 268 20.36 -4.33 10.70
C GLY A 268 20.26 -2.82 10.46
N GLN A 269 20.05 -2.39 9.22
CA GLN A 269 19.79 -1.00 8.85
C GLN A 269 18.45 -0.89 8.12
N GLU A 270 17.68 0.14 8.45
CA GLU A 270 16.45 0.46 7.76
C GLU A 270 16.74 1.18 6.44
N HIS A 271 16.16 0.68 5.37
CA HIS A 271 16.25 1.27 4.04
C HIS A 271 14.85 1.61 3.53
N VAL A 272 14.79 2.65 2.68
CA VAL A 272 13.51 3.17 2.17
C VAL A 272 13.54 3.22 0.65
N TRP A 273 12.54 2.58 0.03
CA TRP A 273 12.27 2.67 -1.41
C TRP A 273 11.00 3.48 -1.65
N THR A 274 10.94 4.10 -2.82
CA THR A 274 9.75 4.84 -3.25
C THR A 274 8.91 3.96 -4.15
N GLY A 275 7.65 3.79 -3.80
CA GLY A 275 6.64 3.11 -4.61
C GLY A 275 5.42 3.97 -4.83
N HIS A 276 4.47 3.45 -5.58
CA HIS A 276 3.20 4.09 -5.89
C HIS A 276 2.06 3.10 -5.76
N VAL A 277 0.93 3.57 -5.24
CA VAL A 277 -0.32 2.79 -5.26
C VAL A 277 -0.78 2.68 -6.71
N THR A 278 -1.00 1.45 -7.20
CA THR A 278 -1.43 1.19 -8.58
C THR A 278 -2.88 0.75 -8.68
N ARG A 279 -3.29 -0.16 -7.81
CA ARG A 279 -4.64 -0.75 -7.83
C ARG A 279 -5.00 -1.38 -6.49
N THR A 280 -6.24 -1.80 -6.37
CA THR A 280 -6.66 -2.83 -5.41
C THR A 280 -6.78 -4.17 -6.13
N THR A 281 -6.80 -5.26 -5.39
CA THR A 281 -7.10 -6.59 -5.97
C THR A 281 -8.56 -6.73 -6.41
N GLY A 282 -9.41 -5.72 -6.09
CA GLY A 282 -10.83 -5.71 -6.44
C GLY A 282 -11.70 -6.69 -5.64
N GLN A 283 -11.12 -7.37 -4.68
CA GLN A 283 -11.82 -8.33 -3.81
C GLN A 283 -11.46 -8.06 -2.36
N VAL A 284 -12.46 -8.11 -1.48
CA VAL A 284 -12.28 -8.06 -0.03
C VAL A 284 -11.96 -9.48 0.44
N ASP A 285 -10.91 -9.64 1.24
CA ASP A 285 -10.60 -10.91 1.87
C ASP A 285 -11.71 -11.28 2.87
N PRO A 286 -12.40 -12.41 2.72
CA PRO A 286 -13.56 -12.76 3.55
C PRO A 286 -13.19 -13.09 5.00
N LEU A 287 -11.95 -13.44 5.29
CA LEU A 287 -11.48 -13.81 6.62
C LEU A 287 -11.06 -12.58 7.41
N SER A 288 -10.21 -11.75 6.82
CA SER A 288 -9.67 -10.55 7.46
C SER A 288 -10.59 -9.33 7.30
N ARG A 289 -11.48 -9.32 6.29
CA ARG A 289 -12.30 -8.19 5.85
C ARG A 289 -11.46 -6.99 5.42
N MET A 290 -10.24 -7.24 5.00
CA MET A 290 -9.34 -6.23 4.48
C MET A 290 -9.38 -6.18 2.95
N VAL A 291 -9.06 -5.02 2.40
CA VAL A 291 -8.91 -4.81 0.96
C VAL A 291 -7.42 -4.73 0.65
N PRO A 292 -6.86 -5.67 -0.12
CA PRO A 292 -5.47 -5.60 -0.49
C PRO A 292 -5.24 -4.47 -1.51
N VAL A 293 -4.30 -3.59 -1.17
CA VAL A 293 -3.83 -2.49 -2.02
C VAL A 293 -2.46 -2.88 -2.56
N VAL A 294 -2.27 -2.72 -3.87
CA VAL A 294 -1.03 -3.07 -4.56
C VAL A 294 -0.18 -1.82 -4.75
N ILE A 295 1.02 -1.87 -4.20
CA ILE A 295 2.05 -0.86 -4.34
C ILE A 295 3.12 -1.38 -5.30
N GLU A 296 3.43 -0.62 -6.34
CA GLU A 296 4.48 -0.91 -7.30
C GLU A 296 5.75 -0.14 -6.93
N VAL A 297 6.86 -0.85 -6.82
CA VAL A 297 8.20 -0.29 -6.61
C VAL A 297 8.99 -0.48 -7.90
N PRO A 298 9.29 0.60 -8.64
CA PRO A 298 10.08 0.52 -9.86
C PRO A 298 11.56 0.29 -9.56
N ARG A 299 12.26 -0.43 -10.44
CA ARG A 299 13.69 -0.72 -10.35
C ARG A 299 14.14 -1.17 -8.95
N PRO A 300 13.55 -2.23 -8.40
CA PRO A 300 13.76 -2.64 -7.00
C PRO A 300 15.19 -3.14 -6.72
N LEU A 301 15.92 -3.55 -7.76
CA LEU A 301 17.29 -4.05 -7.66
C LEU A 301 18.36 -2.96 -7.93
N ASP A 302 17.96 -1.70 -8.12
CA ASP A 302 18.89 -0.60 -8.38
C ASP A 302 19.70 -0.25 -7.13
N ILE A 303 21.03 -0.44 -7.22
CA ILE A 303 21.99 -0.17 -6.15
C ILE A 303 22.71 1.18 -6.33
N SER A 304 22.35 1.97 -7.35
CA SER A 304 23.05 3.20 -7.73
C SER A 304 23.10 4.26 -6.60
N GLU A 305 22.12 4.25 -5.69
CA GLU A 305 22.06 5.16 -4.54
C GLU A 305 22.72 4.59 -3.26
N GLY A 306 23.49 3.49 -3.38
CA GLY A 306 24.07 2.79 -2.23
C GLY A 306 23.06 2.06 -1.33
N LYS A 307 21.84 1.87 -1.82
CA LYS A 307 20.81 1.06 -1.16
C LYS A 307 20.99 -0.41 -1.53
N PRO A 308 20.69 -1.35 -0.64
CA PRO A 308 20.63 -2.75 -1.00
C PRO A 308 19.46 -3.02 -1.98
N PRO A 309 19.54 -4.10 -2.76
CA PRO A 309 18.42 -4.49 -3.61
C PRO A 309 17.20 -4.91 -2.75
N LEU A 310 16.02 -4.52 -3.16
CA LEU A 310 14.78 -5.00 -2.56
C LEU A 310 14.47 -6.39 -3.13
N LEU A 311 14.59 -7.42 -2.31
CA LEU A 311 14.45 -8.81 -2.78
C LEU A 311 12.99 -9.31 -2.68
N PRO A 312 12.53 -10.15 -3.61
CA PRO A 312 11.27 -10.86 -3.48
C PRO A 312 11.23 -11.72 -2.21
N GLY A 313 10.09 -11.76 -1.54
CA GLY A 313 9.91 -12.44 -0.27
C GLY A 313 10.23 -11.60 0.96
N ALA A 314 10.82 -10.40 0.81
CA ALA A 314 11.04 -9.49 1.93
C ALA A 314 9.72 -9.01 2.53
N PHE A 315 9.61 -9.03 3.86
CA PHE A 315 8.49 -8.44 4.58
C PHE A 315 8.80 -6.97 4.85
N VAL A 316 7.89 -6.09 4.47
CA VAL A 316 8.11 -4.64 4.46
C VAL A 316 6.97 -3.89 5.14
N LYS A 317 7.32 -2.75 5.71
CA LYS A 317 6.38 -1.74 6.19
C LYS A 317 6.16 -0.71 5.10
N VAL A 318 4.91 -0.37 4.83
CA VAL A 318 4.54 0.59 3.79
C VAL A 318 3.81 1.76 4.40
N LEU A 319 4.26 2.97 4.09
CA LEU A 319 3.65 4.23 4.48
C LEU A 319 3.06 4.90 3.25
N ILE A 320 1.74 4.88 3.11
CA ILE A 320 1.01 5.45 1.99
C ILE A 320 0.65 6.89 2.32
N ALA A 321 1.01 7.82 1.44
CA ALA A 321 0.67 9.23 1.58
C ALA A 321 -0.84 9.44 1.38
N GLY A 322 -1.52 9.86 2.42
CA GLY A 322 -2.95 10.14 2.40
C GLY A 322 -3.28 11.59 2.11
N LYS A 323 -4.57 11.92 2.23
CA LYS A 323 -5.10 13.29 2.12
C LYS A 323 -4.54 14.17 3.21
N THR A 324 -4.40 15.46 2.93
CA THR A 324 -4.07 16.46 3.94
C THR A 324 -5.36 16.89 4.65
N LEU A 325 -5.36 16.85 5.97
CA LEU A 325 -6.37 17.51 6.81
C LEU A 325 -5.97 18.95 7.04
N GLU A 326 -6.75 19.87 6.53
CA GLU A 326 -6.54 21.30 6.73
C GLU A 326 -6.97 21.71 8.15
N ASN A 327 -6.20 22.60 8.79
CA ASN A 327 -6.48 23.12 10.14
C ASN A 327 -6.71 22.02 11.20
N ALA A 328 -6.03 20.89 11.07
CA ALA A 328 -6.15 19.79 12.03
C ALA A 328 -5.33 20.07 13.29
N VAL A 329 -5.91 19.73 14.44
CA VAL A 329 -5.23 19.79 15.73
C VAL A 329 -4.84 18.34 16.10
N ALA A 330 -3.54 18.10 16.27
CA ALA A 330 -3.03 16.82 16.75
C ALA A 330 -3.07 16.77 18.28
N VAL A 331 -4.00 16.00 18.84
CA VAL A 331 -4.17 15.81 20.28
C VAL A 331 -3.46 14.53 20.69
N PRO A 332 -2.46 14.57 21.59
CA PRO A 332 -1.79 13.38 22.10
C PRO A 332 -2.81 12.41 22.74
N ARG A 333 -2.68 11.11 22.43
CA ARG A 333 -3.61 10.10 22.94
C ARG A 333 -3.60 9.97 24.46
N ASP A 334 -2.48 10.26 25.10
CA ASP A 334 -2.34 10.27 26.56
C ASP A 334 -3.13 11.40 27.25
N ALA A 335 -3.53 12.41 26.50
CA ALA A 335 -4.40 13.49 26.97
C ALA A 335 -5.90 13.16 26.80
N ILE A 336 -6.26 12.11 26.06
CA ILE A 336 -7.66 11.72 25.85
C ILE A 336 -8.14 10.88 27.03
N ARG A 337 -9.32 11.23 27.54
CA ARG A 337 -9.95 10.57 28.68
C ARG A 337 -11.31 9.97 28.29
N GLY A 338 -11.59 8.78 28.80
CA GLY A 338 -12.84 8.09 28.50
C GLY A 338 -12.97 7.77 27.01
N GLN A 339 -14.12 8.09 26.40
CA GLN A 339 -14.35 7.78 25.00
C GLN A 339 -13.71 8.82 24.05
N ASN A 340 -13.86 10.13 24.31
CA ASN A 340 -13.28 11.19 23.46
C ASN A 340 -13.16 12.52 24.21
N ASN A 341 -13.07 12.53 25.53
CA ASN A 341 -13.01 13.77 26.30
C ASN A 341 -11.55 14.22 26.48
N VAL A 342 -11.34 15.53 26.46
CA VAL A 342 -10.09 16.18 26.84
C VAL A 342 -10.36 17.24 27.91
N TRP A 343 -9.32 17.52 28.67
CA TRP A 343 -9.34 18.56 29.68
C TRP A 343 -8.63 19.79 29.16
N LEU A 344 -9.38 20.84 28.91
CA LEU A 344 -8.87 22.15 28.51
C LEU A 344 -8.64 23.04 29.73
N VAL A 345 -7.60 23.83 29.72
CA VAL A 345 -7.39 24.87 30.72
C VAL A 345 -7.63 26.24 30.09
N ASN A 346 -8.58 26.97 30.66
CA ASN A 346 -8.84 28.36 30.32
C ASN A 346 -8.90 29.21 31.59
N ASN A 347 -8.08 30.25 31.67
CA ASN A 347 -8.00 31.16 32.82
C ASN A 347 -7.81 30.43 34.19
N GLY A 348 -6.98 29.37 34.23
CA GLY A 348 -6.71 28.60 35.45
C GLY A 348 -7.85 27.67 35.88
N ARG A 349 -8.86 27.48 35.07
CA ARG A 349 -9.98 26.53 35.26
C ARG A 349 -9.95 25.43 34.24
N LEU A 350 -10.27 24.21 34.68
CA LEU A 350 -10.35 23.03 33.85
C LEU A 350 -11.76 22.88 33.27
N HIS A 351 -11.86 22.67 31.97
CA HIS A 351 -13.12 22.39 31.26
C HIS A 351 -13.01 21.03 30.54
N VAL A 352 -14.03 20.21 30.74
CA VAL A 352 -14.14 18.90 30.07
C VAL A 352 -14.83 19.13 28.73
N THR A 353 -14.14 18.83 27.63
CA THR A 353 -14.65 19.02 26.27
C THR A 353 -14.62 17.70 25.54
N GLU A 354 -15.71 17.36 24.88
CA GLU A 354 -15.79 16.20 23.99
C GLU A 354 -15.19 16.55 22.62
N LEU A 355 -14.33 15.68 22.08
CA LEU A 355 -13.69 15.84 20.78
C LEU A 355 -14.44 15.09 19.69
N ASP A 356 -14.61 15.74 18.55
CA ASP A 356 -14.99 15.10 17.30
C ASP A 356 -13.72 14.60 16.59
N VAL A 357 -13.35 13.36 16.89
CA VAL A 357 -12.11 12.75 16.40
C VAL A 357 -12.32 12.23 14.97
N VAL A 358 -11.67 12.85 14.01
CA VAL A 358 -11.72 12.48 12.59
C VAL A 358 -10.86 11.23 12.32
N ARG A 359 -9.68 11.15 12.95
CA ARG A 359 -8.76 10.01 12.84
C ARG A 359 -7.91 9.88 14.10
N THR A 360 -7.53 8.65 14.39
CA THR A 360 -6.55 8.33 15.44
C THR A 360 -5.42 7.49 14.85
N ASP A 361 -4.19 7.85 15.16
CA ASP A 361 -3.01 7.01 14.92
C ASP A 361 -2.42 6.47 16.22
N ARG A 362 -1.17 6.01 16.22
CA ARG A 362 -0.52 5.45 17.41
C ARG A 362 -0.28 6.49 18.50
N GLU A 363 0.01 7.74 18.14
CA GLU A 363 0.45 8.80 19.05
C GLU A 363 -0.60 9.89 19.24
N PHE A 364 -1.37 10.20 18.18
CA PHE A 364 -2.28 11.34 18.13
C PHE A 364 -3.70 10.97 17.71
N ALA A 365 -4.65 11.77 18.16
CA ALA A 365 -5.99 11.88 17.59
C ALA A 365 -6.11 13.23 16.89
N TYR A 366 -6.61 13.23 15.68
CA TYR A 366 -6.74 14.42 14.83
C TYR A 366 -8.17 14.94 14.85
N VAL A 367 -8.30 16.24 15.12
CA VAL A 367 -9.57 16.94 15.29
C VAL A 367 -9.56 18.16 14.37
N THR A 368 -10.63 18.38 13.62
CA THR A 368 -10.76 19.55 12.74
C THR A 368 -11.74 20.58 13.26
N SER A 369 -12.50 20.25 14.32
CA SER A 369 -13.52 21.11 14.93
C SER A 369 -13.62 20.86 16.44
N GLY A 370 -14.25 21.76 17.17
CA GLY A 370 -14.55 21.59 18.61
C GLY A 370 -13.47 22.08 19.57
N LEU A 371 -12.30 22.52 19.09
CA LEU A 371 -11.27 23.13 19.94
C LEU A 371 -11.09 24.63 19.59
N PRO A 372 -11.01 25.52 20.59
CA PRO A 372 -10.67 26.91 20.34
C PRO A 372 -9.21 27.04 19.88
N GLU A 373 -8.94 28.04 19.05
CA GLU A 373 -7.59 28.32 18.57
C GLU A 373 -6.64 28.60 19.75
N GLY A 374 -5.49 27.92 19.78
CA GLY A 374 -4.54 28.01 20.88
C GLY A 374 -4.97 27.31 22.18
N ALA A 375 -5.94 26.39 22.12
CA ALA A 375 -6.38 25.62 23.28
C ALA A 375 -5.20 24.94 23.98
N THR A 376 -5.22 24.96 25.30
CA THR A 376 -4.22 24.31 26.15
C THR A 376 -4.84 23.09 26.82
N ILE A 377 -4.28 21.91 26.55
CA ILE A 377 -4.77 20.64 27.10
C ILE A 377 -3.94 20.18 28.29
N VAL A 378 -4.58 19.43 29.20
CA VAL A 378 -3.93 18.74 30.32
C VAL A 378 -3.46 17.37 29.87
N THR A 379 -2.18 17.07 30.06
CA THR A 379 -1.57 15.78 29.77
C THR A 379 -1.42 14.91 31.02
N SER A 380 -1.28 15.52 32.21
CA SER A 380 -1.16 14.79 33.47
C SER A 380 -2.46 14.07 33.87
N ALA A 381 -2.32 12.96 34.59
CA ALA A 381 -3.47 12.26 35.20
C ALA A 381 -3.95 12.99 36.46
N LEU A 382 -5.26 13.04 36.66
CA LEU A 382 -5.91 13.53 37.87
C LEU A 382 -6.91 12.49 38.34
N ASP A 383 -6.93 12.23 39.64
CA ASP A 383 -7.80 11.17 40.25
C ASP A 383 -9.29 11.56 40.24
N ALA A 384 -9.59 12.83 40.35
CA ALA A 384 -10.96 13.33 40.32
C ALA A 384 -11.02 14.67 39.60
N VAL A 385 -11.82 14.74 38.55
CA VAL A 385 -12.01 15.96 37.75
C VAL A 385 -13.46 16.37 37.80
N VAL A 386 -13.68 17.67 38.09
CA VAL A 386 -14.99 18.31 38.01
C VAL A 386 -14.87 19.50 37.07
N ASP A 387 -15.82 19.63 36.17
CA ASP A 387 -15.84 20.75 35.24
C ASP A 387 -15.86 22.10 35.99
N GLY A 388 -15.03 23.05 35.57
CA GLY A 388 -14.86 24.36 36.21
C GLY A 388 -13.89 24.37 37.42
N MET A 389 -13.28 23.24 37.82
CA MET A 389 -12.33 23.20 38.94
C MET A 389 -11.09 24.08 38.65
N THR A 390 -10.56 24.68 39.71
CA THR A 390 -9.34 25.50 39.63
C THR A 390 -8.11 24.58 39.59
N VAL A 391 -7.18 24.85 38.68
CA VAL A 391 -5.92 24.09 38.53
C VAL A 391 -4.73 25.05 38.56
N ARG A 392 -3.55 24.52 38.93
CA ARG A 392 -2.29 25.22 38.84
C ARG A 392 -1.45 24.66 37.73
N LEU A 393 -0.93 25.50 36.85
CA LEU A 393 -0.11 25.08 35.72
C LEU A 393 1.31 24.77 36.17
N LEU A 394 1.82 23.65 35.73
CA LEU A 394 3.26 23.38 35.72
C LEU A 394 3.75 23.83 34.33
N ASP A 395 4.53 24.89 34.28
CA ASP A 395 5.07 25.44 33.04
C ASP A 395 6.16 24.49 32.54
N GLU A 396 5.82 23.66 31.55
CA GLU A 396 6.78 22.81 30.84
C GLU A 396 7.33 23.68 29.68
N THR A 397 8.56 24.16 29.84
CA THR A 397 9.33 24.68 28.70
C THR A 397 9.49 23.55 27.70
N VAL A 398 8.73 23.63 26.60
CA VAL A 398 8.75 22.67 25.48
C VAL A 398 10.18 22.56 24.96
N PRO A 399 10.80 21.36 24.94
CA PRO A 399 11.92 21.14 24.06
C PRO A 399 11.36 21.19 22.63
N GLU A 400 11.82 22.16 21.84
CA GLU A 400 11.55 22.24 20.41
C GLU A 400 11.83 20.87 19.79
N ALA A 401 10.80 20.24 19.23
CA ALA A 401 10.95 19.05 18.42
C ALA A 401 11.73 19.45 17.15
N SER A 402 13.05 19.30 17.23
CA SER A 402 13.95 19.31 16.09
C SER A 402 13.67 18.07 15.26
N GLY A 403 12.90 18.21 14.17
CA GLY A 403 12.56 17.10 13.31
C GLY A 403 11.69 17.45 12.12
N SER A 404 11.72 18.70 11.65
CA SER A 404 11.27 18.97 10.28
C SER A 404 12.44 18.66 9.34
N THR A 405 12.50 17.46 8.83
CA THR A 405 13.36 17.15 7.68
C THR A 405 12.72 17.77 6.44
N ALA A 406 13.04 19.05 6.23
CA ALA A 406 12.79 19.73 4.97
C ALA A 406 13.57 19.01 3.87
N ILE A 407 12.88 18.66 2.82
CA ILE A 407 13.43 18.15 1.56
C ILE A 407 14.34 19.25 0.99
N PRO A 408 15.62 19.01 0.73
CA PRO A 408 16.42 19.98 -0.02
C PRO A 408 15.95 19.95 -1.48
N THR A 409 15.37 21.06 -1.92
CA THR A 409 15.24 21.43 -3.32
C THR A 409 16.65 21.59 -3.88
N GLY A 410 17.01 20.77 -4.87
CA GLY A 410 18.26 20.89 -5.60
C GLY A 410 18.38 22.26 -6.26
N GLY A 411 19.33 23.05 -5.75
CA GLY A 411 19.82 24.27 -6.37
C GLY A 411 20.93 23.92 -7.32
N THR A 412 20.74 24.26 -8.57
CA THR A 412 21.75 24.42 -9.62
C THR A 412 22.84 25.35 -9.13
N ALA A 413 24.10 24.92 -9.18
CA ALA A 413 25.25 25.80 -9.25
C ALA A 413 26.22 25.24 -10.27
N GLY A 414 26.47 26.08 -11.25
CA GLY A 414 27.46 25.90 -12.28
C GLY A 414 28.86 26.34 -11.81
N GLU A 415 29.81 26.03 -12.70
CA GLU A 415 31.12 26.70 -12.92
C GLU A 415 32.17 26.62 -11.79
N GLU A 416 33.11 25.72 -11.94
CA GLU A 416 34.47 25.95 -12.42
C GLU A 416 35.22 24.63 -12.71
#